data_19eebb557d9f370adf71e59954d2788c
#
_entry.id   19eebb557d9f370adf71e59954d2788c
#
_cell.length_a   1.000
_cell.length_b   1.000
_cell.length_c   1.000
_cell.angle_alpha   90.00
_cell.angle_beta   90.00
_cell.angle_gamma   90.00
#
_symmetry.space_group_name_H-M   'P 1'
#
loop_
_entity.id
_entity.type
_entity.pdbx_description
1 polymer ?
#
loop_
_entity_poly.entity_id
_entity_poly.type
_entity_poly.pdbx_seq_one_letter_code
_entity_poly.pdbx_strand_id
1 'polypeptide(L)'
;MLKNYIKIAWRNLAKNKGYTIINVGGLALGMAVTLIIGLWVQDELSYNDYNTNKDKIAQIFQSQTFNGETGTGPAIPRPLEKAFRDGYMDNFEYLVMSSWTTSQYLKYKETSISREGNFMQREAPEILDIKILKGERDGVREINSIMLNESTAKALFGDEEPIGKVIEVNSQYDMMVTAVYEDLPFNASFNDTEFIMPWDKYVSVNEWIKNAEDQWGNNSFQMFVQIADNTTMESVTSKILEVKQKLNENSREFNAQLFLFPMEDWHLRSSFENGKQAGGRIKYVWLFGIIGGFVLLLACINFMNLSTARSEKRAKEVGIRKSIGSQRSQLINQFLGESFLVVSFAFAIAVLIVVASLNGFNNLARKEISFPWGSLAFWGVSLVFITVTALLA
;
A
#
# COMPACT_ATOMS: atom_id res chain seq x y z
N MET A 1 -43.49 15.05 -8.54
CA MET A 1 -43.56 13.59 -8.76
C MET A 1 -42.56 12.82 -7.86
N LEU A 2 -41.31 13.20 -7.80
CA LEU A 2 -40.26 12.49 -7.00
C LEU A 2 -40.63 12.35 -5.51
N LYS A 3 -41.12 13.44 -4.87
CA LYS A 3 -41.55 13.46 -3.45
C LYS A 3 -42.67 12.43 -3.16
N ASN A 4 -43.57 12.19 -4.10
CA ASN A 4 -44.62 11.17 -3.95
C ASN A 4 -44.09 9.75 -4.10
N TYR A 5 -43.13 9.49 -5.01
CA TYR A 5 -42.48 8.18 -5.16
C TYR A 5 -41.70 7.83 -3.90
N ILE A 6 -40.93 8.76 -3.33
CA ILE A 6 -40.20 8.54 -2.06
C ILE A 6 -41.18 8.21 -0.92
N LYS A 7 -42.30 8.93 -0.81
CA LYS A 7 -43.31 8.71 0.25
C LYS A 7 -43.98 7.34 0.10
N ILE A 8 -44.26 6.92 -1.13
CA ILE A 8 -44.84 5.59 -1.43
C ILE A 8 -43.84 4.48 -1.13
N ALA A 9 -42.60 4.62 -1.57
CA ALA A 9 -41.53 3.65 -1.30
C ALA A 9 -41.30 3.47 0.22
N TRP A 10 -41.19 4.58 0.96
CA TRP A 10 -41.07 4.56 2.42
C TRP A 10 -42.21 3.85 3.13
N ARG A 11 -43.47 4.15 2.74
CA ARG A 11 -44.67 3.48 3.30
C ARG A 11 -44.68 1.99 2.97
N ASN A 12 -44.23 1.58 1.79
CA ASN A 12 -44.15 0.19 1.39
C ASN A 12 -43.08 -0.58 2.19
N LEU A 13 -41.91 0.04 2.45
CA LEU A 13 -40.86 -0.50 3.30
C LEU A 13 -41.34 -0.67 4.75
N ALA A 14 -41.98 0.36 5.30
CA ALA A 14 -42.50 0.34 6.68
C ALA A 14 -43.65 -0.65 6.92
N LYS A 15 -44.48 -0.92 5.89
CA LYS A 15 -45.62 -1.84 6.00
C LYS A 15 -45.23 -3.31 5.99
N ASN A 16 -44.11 -3.67 5.31
CA ASN A 16 -43.66 -5.07 5.15
C ASN A 16 -42.30 -5.28 5.84
N LYS A 17 -42.23 -5.07 7.14
CA LYS A 17 -40.99 -5.03 7.94
C LYS A 17 -40.09 -6.27 7.74
N GLY A 18 -40.64 -7.48 7.82
CA GLY A 18 -39.84 -8.71 7.66
C GLY A 18 -39.15 -8.82 6.29
N TYR A 19 -39.91 -8.55 5.22
CA TYR A 19 -39.35 -8.54 3.86
C TYR A 19 -38.26 -7.46 3.70
N THR A 20 -38.55 -6.25 4.20
CA THR A 20 -37.61 -5.14 4.09
C THR A 20 -36.30 -5.41 4.84
N ILE A 21 -36.39 -5.95 6.05
CA ILE A 21 -35.19 -6.29 6.86
C ILE A 21 -34.34 -7.35 6.13
N ILE A 22 -34.95 -8.41 5.62
CA ILE A 22 -34.23 -9.49 4.95
C ILE A 22 -33.61 -8.99 3.64
N ASN A 23 -34.37 -8.25 2.85
CA ASN A 23 -33.94 -7.83 1.51
C ASN A 23 -32.94 -6.68 1.57
N VAL A 24 -33.27 -5.60 2.28
CA VAL A 24 -32.36 -4.45 2.44
C VAL A 24 -31.15 -4.82 3.29
N GLY A 25 -31.36 -5.56 4.39
CA GLY A 25 -30.27 -6.00 5.27
C GLY A 25 -29.31 -6.96 4.58
N GLY A 26 -29.82 -7.95 3.83
CA GLY A 26 -28.97 -8.86 3.06
C GLY A 26 -28.16 -8.16 1.98
N LEU A 27 -28.79 -7.24 1.23
CA LEU A 27 -28.11 -6.43 0.23
C LEU A 27 -27.07 -5.49 0.88
N ALA A 28 -27.45 -4.79 1.97
CA ALA A 28 -26.55 -3.92 2.70
C ALA A 28 -25.33 -4.64 3.28
N LEU A 29 -25.53 -5.85 3.83
CA LEU A 29 -24.41 -6.65 4.36
C LEU A 29 -23.48 -7.12 3.23
N GLY A 30 -24.04 -7.62 2.10
CA GLY A 30 -23.23 -7.99 0.95
C GLY A 30 -22.42 -6.82 0.38
N MET A 31 -23.05 -5.64 0.25
CA MET A 31 -22.37 -4.42 -0.15
C MET A 31 -21.27 -4.02 0.86
N ALA A 32 -21.54 -4.09 2.16
CA ALA A 32 -20.58 -3.73 3.19
C ALA A 32 -19.33 -4.62 3.15
N VAL A 33 -19.50 -5.92 3.05
CA VAL A 33 -18.39 -6.88 2.91
C VAL A 33 -17.59 -6.59 1.63
N THR A 34 -18.26 -6.37 0.51
CA THR A 34 -17.59 -6.05 -0.76
C THR A 34 -16.86 -4.71 -0.69
N LEU A 35 -17.41 -3.70 -0.03
CA LEU A 35 -16.75 -2.41 0.16
C LEU A 35 -15.48 -2.56 1.00
N ILE A 36 -15.51 -3.31 2.11
CA ILE A 36 -14.32 -3.55 2.94
C ILE A 36 -13.24 -4.27 2.13
N ILE A 37 -13.61 -5.31 1.38
CA ILE A 37 -12.68 -6.02 0.49
C ILE A 37 -12.13 -5.07 -0.58
N GLY A 38 -12.98 -4.24 -1.19
CA GLY A 38 -12.57 -3.28 -2.20
C GLY A 38 -11.60 -2.22 -1.66
N LEU A 39 -11.84 -1.71 -0.46
CA LEU A 39 -10.93 -0.78 0.21
C LEU A 39 -9.59 -1.43 0.53
N TRP A 40 -9.60 -2.67 1.00
CA TRP A 40 -8.37 -3.44 1.25
C TRP A 40 -7.62 -3.72 -0.06
N VAL A 41 -8.30 -4.14 -1.13
CA VAL A 41 -7.67 -4.35 -2.45
C VAL A 41 -7.07 -3.05 -2.98
N GLN A 42 -7.76 -1.92 -2.82
CA GLN A 42 -7.24 -0.62 -3.22
C GLN A 42 -5.97 -0.25 -2.42
N ASP A 43 -5.97 -0.47 -1.10
CA ASP A 43 -4.81 -0.24 -0.25
C ASP A 43 -3.60 -1.09 -0.67
N GLU A 44 -3.80 -2.39 -0.94
CA GLU A 44 -2.74 -3.29 -1.42
C GLU A 44 -2.19 -2.88 -2.80
N LEU A 45 -3.05 -2.42 -3.71
CA LEU A 45 -2.65 -2.00 -5.06
C LEU A 45 -2.00 -0.62 -5.09
N SER A 46 -2.30 0.24 -4.13
CA SER A 46 -1.74 1.60 -4.02
C SER A 46 -0.47 1.67 -3.16
N TYR A 47 0.17 0.52 -2.90
CA TYR A 47 1.39 0.48 -2.13
C TYR A 47 2.51 1.27 -2.82
N ASN A 48 3.22 2.11 -2.06
CA ASN A 48 4.24 3.03 -2.56
C ASN A 48 3.76 4.14 -3.50
N ASP A 49 2.46 4.36 -3.68
CA ASP A 49 1.93 5.45 -4.54
C ASP A 49 2.29 6.86 -4.04
N TYR A 50 2.75 6.99 -2.81
CA TYR A 50 3.25 8.26 -2.28
C TYR A 50 4.53 8.72 -2.97
N ASN A 51 5.34 7.77 -3.47
CA ASN A 51 6.62 8.06 -4.11
C ASN A 51 6.40 8.43 -5.59
N THR A 52 6.76 9.64 -5.96
CA THR A 52 6.56 10.21 -7.29
C THR A 52 7.41 9.55 -8.37
N ASN A 53 8.51 8.89 -7.97
CA ASN A 53 9.46 8.23 -8.86
C ASN A 53 9.44 6.70 -8.73
N LYS A 54 8.37 6.10 -8.17
CA LYS A 54 8.30 4.66 -7.90
C LYS A 54 8.57 3.78 -9.13
N ASP A 55 8.23 4.25 -10.31
CA ASP A 55 8.47 3.59 -11.61
C ASP A 55 9.94 3.55 -12.02
N LYS A 56 10.78 4.43 -11.44
CA LYS A 56 12.23 4.51 -11.67
C LYS A 56 13.06 3.98 -10.52
N ILE A 57 12.45 3.67 -9.38
CA ILE A 57 13.15 3.15 -8.21
C ILE A 57 13.16 1.64 -8.24
N ALA A 58 14.32 1.07 -7.94
CA ALA A 58 14.52 -0.36 -7.79
C ALA A 58 15.45 -0.69 -6.63
N GLN A 59 15.30 -1.90 -6.11
CA GLN A 59 16.29 -2.52 -5.22
C GLN A 59 17.15 -3.48 -6.03
N ILE A 60 18.46 -3.50 -5.77
CA ILE A 60 19.35 -4.48 -6.38
C ILE A 60 19.12 -5.82 -5.73
N PHE A 61 18.68 -6.78 -6.52
CA PHE A 61 18.55 -8.18 -6.13
C PHE A 61 19.65 -9.01 -6.75
N GLN A 62 19.95 -10.13 -6.11
CA GLN A 62 20.80 -11.16 -6.69
C GLN A 62 20.14 -12.53 -6.64
N SER A 63 20.43 -13.34 -7.67
CA SER A 63 20.16 -14.78 -7.69
C SER A 63 21.47 -15.53 -7.61
N GLN A 64 21.55 -16.59 -6.78
CA GLN A 64 22.70 -17.46 -6.66
C GLN A 64 22.26 -18.92 -6.62
N THR A 65 23.02 -19.80 -7.30
CA THR A 65 22.70 -21.22 -7.38
C THR A 65 23.65 -22.04 -6.49
N PHE A 66 23.08 -22.77 -5.54
CA PHE A 66 23.77 -23.70 -4.65
C PHE A 66 23.16 -25.08 -4.80
N ASN A 67 23.95 -26.09 -5.07
CA ASN A 67 23.51 -27.49 -5.20
C ASN A 67 22.31 -27.69 -6.14
N GLY A 68 22.22 -26.87 -7.19
CA GLY A 68 21.13 -26.92 -8.18
C GLY A 68 19.89 -26.14 -7.81
N GLU A 69 19.81 -25.51 -6.62
CA GLU A 69 18.73 -24.63 -6.21
C GLU A 69 19.15 -23.16 -6.34
N THR A 70 18.30 -22.33 -6.92
CA THR A 70 18.57 -20.90 -7.08
C THR A 70 17.80 -20.09 -6.03
N GLY A 71 18.54 -19.53 -5.08
CA GLY A 71 18.05 -18.54 -4.13
C GLY A 71 18.08 -17.14 -4.74
N THR A 72 17.07 -16.32 -4.43
CA THR A 72 16.97 -14.94 -4.90
C THR A 72 16.58 -14.01 -3.74
N GLY A 73 17.25 -12.87 -3.65
CA GLY A 73 16.94 -11.89 -2.60
C GLY A 73 17.71 -10.57 -2.72
N PRO A 74 17.39 -9.61 -1.83
CA PRO A 74 17.92 -8.25 -1.84
C PRO A 74 19.27 -8.10 -1.13
N ALA A 75 19.77 -9.16 -0.48
CA ALA A 75 21.01 -9.10 0.26
C ALA A 75 22.22 -9.08 -0.70
N ILE A 76 23.03 -8.03 -0.64
CA ILE A 76 24.18 -7.81 -1.52
C ILE A 76 25.46 -7.53 -0.73
N PRO A 77 26.65 -7.71 -1.34
CA PRO A 77 27.91 -7.43 -0.68
C PRO A 77 28.30 -5.95 -0.81
N ARG A 78 29.06 -5.45 0.17
CA ARG A 78 29.52 -4.06 0.22
C ARG A 78 30.36 -3.63 -1.01
N PRO A 79 31.31 -4.42 -1.54
CA PRO A 79 32.15 -4.00 -2.69
C PRO A 79 31.35 -3.72 -3.96
N LEU A 80 30.09 -4.16 -4.04
CA LEU A 80 29.22 -3.91 -5.18
C LEU A 80 28.93 -2.42 -5.38
N GLU A 81 28.84 -1.63 -4.29
CA GLU A 81 28.65 -0.20 -4.35
C GLU A 81 29.77 0.49 -5.14
N LYS A 82 31.00 0.21 -4.76
CA LYS A 82 32.16 0.78 -5.45
C LYS A 82 32.19 0.38 -6.92
N ALA A 83 31.91 -0.89 -7.22
CA ALA A 83 31.86 -1.38 -8.60
C ALA A 83 30.81 -0.64 -9.44
N PHE A 84 29.66 -0.32 -8.85
CA PHE A 84 28.62 0.43 -9.55
C PHE A 84 28.99 1.91 -9.71
N ARG A 85 29.56 2.54 -8.68
CA ARG A 85 30.01 3.93 -8.76
C ARG A 85 31.14 4.11 -9.78
N ASP A 86 32.06 3.15 -9.89
CA ASP A 86 33.21 3.23 -10.80
C ASP A 86 32.83 2.96 -12.28
N GLY A 87 31.79 2.14 -12.54
CA GLY A 87 31.55 1.67 -13.91
C GLY A 87 30.13 1.79 -14.45
N TYR A 88 29.13 2.14 -13.62
CA TYR A 88 27.71 2.06 -14.01
C TYR A 88 26.88 3.28 -13.66
N MET A 89 27.47 4.33 -13.09
CA MET A 89 26.71 5.54 -12.65
C MET A 89 25.92 6.24 -13.77
N ASP A 90 26.34 6.13 -15.03
CA ASP A 90 25.59 6.67 -16.16
C ASP A 90 24.15 6.12 -16.30
N ASN A 91 23.87 5.01 -15.60
CA ASN A 91 22.55 4.37 -15.60
C ASN A 91 21.69 4.75 -14.39
N PHE A 92 22.27 5.43 -13.40
CA PHE A 92 21.62 5.75 -12.14
C PHE A 92 21.65 7.26 -11.88
N GLU A 93 20.53 7.80 -11.49
CA GLU A 93 20.44 9.15 -10.94
C GLU A 93 20.90 9.17 -9.48
N TYR A 94 20.39 8.19 -8.71
CA TYR A 94 20.77 7.97 -7.31
C TYR A 94 21.11 6.51 -7.07
N LEU A 95 22.07 6.29 -6.16
CA LEU A 95 22.48 4.98 -5.69
C LEU A 95 22.73 5.08 -4.18
N VAL A 96 22.02 4.26 -3.40
CA VAL A 96 22.00 4.32 -1.94
C VAL A 96 22.23 2.94 -1.34
N MET A 97 23.35 2.78 -0.63
CA MET A 97 23.52 1.65 0.30
C MET A 97 22.69 1.88 1.56
N SER A 98 22.10 0.80 2.04
CA SER A 98 21.31 0.79 3.26
C SER A 98 21.64 -0.40 4.15
N SER A 99 21.59 -0.19 5.46
CA SER A 99 21.43 -1.27 6.42
C SER A 99 20.04 -1.91 6.27
N TRP A 100 19.84 -3.06 6.89
CA TRP A 100 18.48 -3.51 7.21
C TRP A 100 17.86 -2.56 8.22
N THR A 101 16.53 -2.50 8.25
CA THR A 101 15.81 -1.77 9.31
C THR A 101 16.20 -2.36 10.67
N THR A 102 16.62 -1.50 11.57
CA THR A 102 17.10 -1.88 12.91
C THR A 102 16.43 -1.01 13.97
N SER A 103 16.12 -1.63 15.09
CA SER A 103 15.59 -0.92 16.26
C SER A 103 16.73 -0.27 17.05
N GLN A 104 16.58 1.01 17.37
CA GLN A 104 17.55 1.78 18.17
C GLN A 104 16.85 2.46 19.34
N TYR A 105 17.53 2.59 20.47
CA TYR A 105 17.08 3.38 21.60
C TYR A 105 17.56 4.82 21.45
N LEU A 106 16.62 5.73 21.28
CA LEU A 106 16.87 7.16 21.14
C LEU A 106 16.53 7.85 22.46
N LYS A 107 17.47 8.62 23.02
CA LYS A 107 17.30 9.29 24.30
C LYS A 107 17.58 10.78 24.20
N TYR A 108 16.66 11.58 24.72
CA TYR A 108 16.84 13.01 24.94
C TYR A 108 16.40 13.38 26.35
N LYS A 109 17.31 13.92 27.16
CA LYS A 109 17.09 14.19 28.60
C LYS A 109 16.59 12.92 29.31
N GLU A 110 15.39 12.98 29.91
CA GLU A 110 14.78 11.86 30.61
C GLU A 110 13.91 10.95 29.71
N THR A 111 13.63 11.38 28.47
CA THR A 111 12.81 10.62 27.51
C THR A 111 13.69 9.64 26.74
N SER A 112 13.32 8.36 26.80
CA SER A 112 13.97 7.30 26.02
C SER A 112 12.89 6.45 25.32
N ILE A 113 13.04 6.30 24.01
CA ILE A 113 12.10 5.54 23.16
C ILE A 113 12.87 4.62 22.24
N SER A 114 12.26 3.45 21.93
CA SER A 114 12.75 2.57 20.87
C SER A 114 12.10 2.97 19.56
N ARG A 115 12.90 3.08 18.49
CA ARG A 115 12.45 3.40 17.13
C ARG A 115 13.15 2.53 16.11
N GLU A 116 12.45 2.26 15.01
CA GLU A 116 13.00 1.53 13.89
C GLU A 116 13.50 2.50 12.83
N GLY A 117 14.55 2.13 12.11
CA GLY A 117 15.10 2.96 11.04
C GLY A 117 16.35 2.37 10.41
N ASN A 118 16.98 3.12 9.55
CA ASN A 118 18.06 2.66 8.69
C ASN A 118 19.27 3.56 8.74
N PHE A 119 20.43 2.95 8.54
CA PHE A 119 21.65 3.68 8.17
C PHE A 119 21.73 3.69 6.64
N MET A 120 21.69 4.87 6.05
CA MET A 120 21.61 5.04 4.60
C MET A 120 22.63 6.09 4.11
N GLN A 121 22.97 5.99 2.85
CA GLN A 121 23.78 7.02 2.21
C GLN A 121 23.01 8.31 2.01
N ARG A 122 23.76 9.38 1.70
CA ARG A 122 23.30 10.77 1.65
C ARG A 122 22.09 11.01 0.76
N GLU A 123 21.98 10.25 -0.33
CA GLU A 123 20.91 10.37 -1.31
C GLU A 123 19.60 9.65 -0.89
N ALA A 124 19.53 9.09 0.33
CA ALA A 124 18.35 8.42 0.84
C ALA A 124 17.06 9.27 0.78
N PRO A 125 17.07 10.58 1.13
CA PRO A 125 15.87 11.40 1.01
C PRO A 125 15.28 11.49 -0.40
N GLU A 126 16.11 11.31 -1.44
CA GLU A 126 15.66 11.30 -2.84
C GLU A 126 15.01 9.98 -3.20
N ILE A 127 15.62 8.84 -2.84
CA ILE A 127 15.06 7.50 -3.06
C ILE A 127 13.74 7.30 -2.30
N LEU A 128 13.67 7.80 -1.06
CA LEU A 128 12.52 7.66 -0.21
C LEU A 128 11.41 8.67 -0.53
N ASP A 129 11.69 9.68 -1.36
CA ASP A 129 10.79 10.80 -1.68
C ASP A 129 10.18 11.44 -0.43
N ILE A 130 11.00 11.61 0.62
CA ILE A 130 10.55 12.16 1.89
C ILE A 130 10.35 13.68 1.80
N LYS A 131 9.31 14.17 2.46
CA LYS A 131 9.03 15.58 2.59
C LYS A 131 9.64 16.13 3.87
N ILE A 132 10.58 17.03 3.74
CA ILE A 132 11.23 17.69 4.87
C ILE A 132 10.28 18.75 5.45
N LEU A 133 10.03 18.65 6.75
CA LEU A 133 9.22 19.61 7.51
C LEU A 133 10.09 20.69 8.17
N LYS A 134 11.28 20.28 8.66
CA LYS A 134 12.25 21.17 9.31
C LYS A 134 13.67 20.72 8.99
N GLY A 135 14.61 21.66 8.97
CA GLY A 135 16.02 21.38 8.72
C GLY A 135 16.34 21.24 7.24
N GLU A 136 17.39 20.50 6.93
CA GLU A 136 17.96 20.39 5.59
C GLU A 136 17.64 19.01 4.98
N ARG A 137 17.37 18.97 3.65
CA ARG A 137 17.14 17.71 2.92
C ARG A 137 18.38 16.81 2.93
N ASP A 138 19.56 17.41 2.94
CA ASP A 138 20.86 16.74 3.06
C ASP A 138 21.24 16.42 4.53
N GLY A 139 20.24 16.04 5.31
CA GLY A 139 20.38 15.91 6.77
C GLY A 139 21.28 14.78 7.25
N VAL A 140 21.67 13.83 6.39
CA VAL A 140 22.61 12.74 6.73
C VAL A 140 24.01 12.94 6.17
N ARG A 141 24.39 14.17 5.86
CA ARG A 141 25.71 14.53 5.35
C ARG A 141 26.83 14.29 6.35
N GLU A 142 26.62 14.73 7.58
CA GLU A 142 27.62 14.65 8.62
C GLU A 142 27.51 13.30 9.37
N ILE A 143 28.66 12.69 9.72
CA ILE A 143 28.70 11.35 10.31
C ILE A 143 27.93 11.22 11.63
N ASN A 144 27.77 12.29 12.39
CA ASN A 144 27.03 12.34 13.64
C ASN A 144 25.69 13.06 13.51
N SER A 145 25.04 12.97 12.36
CA SER A 145 23.71 13.52 12.11
C SER A 145 22.63 12.45 12.13
N ILE A 146 21.42 12.86 12.45
CA ILE A 146 20.23 12.01 12.38
C ILE A 146 19.05 12.82 11.88
N MET A 147 18.28 12.23 10.96
CA MET A 147 16.97 12.71 10.56
C MET A 147 15.92 11.89 11.30
N LEU A 148 14.85 12.54 11.75
CA LEU A 148 13.75 11.90 12.46
C LEU A 148 12.44 12.13 11.70
N ASN A 149 11.53 11.16 11.73
CA ASN A 149 10.17 11.43 11.29
C ASN A 149 9.44 12.31 12.33
N GLU A 150 8.32 12.92 11.94
CA GLU A 150 7.57 13.87 12.76
C GLU A 150 7.12 13.25 14.09
N SER A 151 6.57 12.02 14.05
CA SER A 151 6.10 11.31 15.23
C SER A 151 7.23 11.02 16.24
N THR A 152 8.42 10.65 15.76
CA THR A 152 9.58 10.42 16.62
C THR A 152 10.10 11.72 17.22
N ALA A 153 10.22 12.77 16.40
CA ALA A 153 10.63 14.09 16.90
C ALA A 153 9.66 14.61 17.98
N LYS A 154 8.35 14.47 17.76
CA LYS A 154 7.33 14.85 18.74
C LYS A 154 7.40 14.02 20.02
N ALA A 155 7.64 12.73 19.90
CA ALA A 155 7.76 11.83 21.06
C ALA A 155 8.98 12.15 21.93
N LEU A 156 10.12 12.57 21.33
CA LEU A 156 11.35 12.90 22.05
C LEU A 156 11.33 14.31 22.63
N PHE A 157 10.88 15.30 21.87
CA PHE A 157 11.05 16.71 22.16
C PHE A 157 9.75 17.41 22.62
N GLY A 158 8.57 16.77 22.42
CA GLY A 158 7.29 17.44 22.66
C GLY A 158 7.15 18.67 21.77
N ASP A 159 7.03 19.84 22.38
CA ASP A 159 6.91 21.13 21.67
C ASP A 159 8.27 21.87 21.51
N GLU A 160 9.38 21.27 22.01
CA GLU A 160 10.72 21.87 21.83
C GLU A 160 11.17 21.76 20.37
N GLU A 161 11.93 22.76 19.89
CA GLU A 161 12.55 22.71 18.55
C GLU A 161 13.60 21.60 18.49
N PRO A 162 13.47 20.58 17.61
CA PRO A 162 14.37 19.44 17.55
C PRO A 162 15.68 19.72 16.81
N ILE A 163 15.70 20.67 15.86
CA ILE A 163 16.88 20.92 15.02
C ILE A 163 18.05 21.44 15.85
N GLY A 164 19.24 20.83 15.62
CA GLY A 164 20.47 21.16 16.35
C GLY A 164 20.56 20.55 17.75
N LYS A 165 19.51 19.86 18.22
CA LYS A 165 19.59 19.11 19.49
C LYS A 165 20.41 17.85 19.31
N VAL A 166 21.09 17.44 20.37
CA VAL A 166 21.87 16.21 20.42
C VAL A 166 21.07 15.17 21.20
N ILE A 167 20.94 13.99 20.62
CA ILE A 167 20.32 12.82 21.23
C ILE A 167 21.34 11.70 21.38
N GLU A 168 21.23 10.93 22.45
CA GLU A 168 22.02 9.73 22.69
C GLU A 168 21.36 8.52 22.01
N VAL A 169 22.14 7.75 21.26
CA VAL A 169 21.69 6.53 20.59
C VAL A 169 22.35 5.32 21.24
N ASN A 170 21.53 4.37 21.69
CA ASN A 170 21.93 3.12 22.36
C ASN A 170 22.89 3.32 23.56
N SER A 171 22.94 4.47 24.17
CA SER A 171 23.94 4.82 25.20
C SER A 171 25.41 4.66 24.71
N GLN A 172 25.63 4.78 23.41
CA GLN A 172 26.93 4.54 22.78
C GLN A 172 27.49 5.77 22.05
N TYR A 173 26.65 6.57 21.43
CA TYR A 173 27.08 7.73 20.65
C TYR A 173 26.00 8.81 20.55
N ASP A 174 26.47 10.01 20.40
CA ASP A 174 25.65 11.21 20.25
C ASP A 174 25.40 11.53 18.79
N MET A 175 24.15 11.90 18.46
CA MET A 175 23.72 12.28 17.13
C MET A 175 22.99 13.61 17.17
N MET A 176 23.35 14.55 16.28
CA MET A 176 22.67 15.83 16.15
C MET A 176 21.48 15.72 15.20
N VAL A 177 20.32 16.17 15.62
CA VAL A 177 19.14 16.22 14.78
C VAL A 177 19.29 17.31 13.73
N THR A 178 19.32 16.93 12.48
CA THR A 178 19.57 17.81 11.32
C THR A 178 18.33 18.06 10.48
N ALA A 179 17.38 17.13 10.51
CA ALA A 179 16.10 17.30 9.82
C ALA A 179 14.97 16.56 10.52
N VAL A 180 13.75 17.06 10.30
CA VAL A 180 12.50 16.35 10.59
C VAL A 180 11.74 16.22 9.30
N TYR A 181 11.28 14.99 8.99
CA TYR A 181 10.49 14.68 7.82
C TYR A 181 9.09 14.19 8.18
N GLU A 182 8.16 14.32 7.24
CA GLU A 182 6.78 13.84 7.38
C GLU A 182 6.76 12.31 7.53
N ASP A 183 5.90 11.80 8.41
CA ASP A 183 5.72 10.36 8.56
C ASP A 183 5.33 9.73 7.22
N LEU A 184 5.98 8.64 6.83
CA LEU A 184 5.63 7.94 5.61
C LEU A 184 4.28 7.25 5.77
N PRO A 185 3.48 7.15 4.69
CA PRO A 185 2.18 6.48 4.73
C PRO A 185 2.31 5.03 5.16
N PHE A 186 1.28 4.50 5.82
CA PHE A 186 1.27 3.12 6.29
C PHE A 186 1.44 2.09 5.15
N ASN A 187 0.96 2.40 3.94
CA ASN A 187 1.13 1.59 2.73
C ASN A 187 2.42 1.94 1.95
N ALA A 188 3.48 2.30 2.66
CA ALA A 188 4.82 2.53 2.10
C ALA A 188 5.79 1.42 2.53
N SER A 189 6.72 1.05 1.65
CA SER A 189 7.75 0.04 1.94
C SER A 189 8.75 0.48 3.02
N PHE A 190 8.84 1.77 3.26
CA PHE A 190 9.71 2.37 4.28
C PHE A 190 8.92 3.00 5.44
N ASN A 191 7.68 2.58 5.67
CA ASN A 191 6.83 3.14 6.72
C ASN A 191 7.39 2.96 8.13
N ASP A 192 8.27 1.99 8.34
CA ASP A 192 9.00 1.72 9.56
C ASP A 192 10.34 2.47 9.67
N THR A 193 10.65 3.33 8.69
CA THR A 193 11.82 4.20 8.75
C THR A 193 11.48 5.45 9.57
N GLU A 194 11.60 5.34 10.90
CA GLU A 194 11.32 6.43 11.85
C GLU A 194 12.51 7.33 12.08
N PHE A 195 13.71 6.88 11.70
CA PHE A 195 14.94 7.67 11.66
C PHE A 195 15.83 7.25 10.49
N ILE A 196 16.67 8.16 10.04
CA ILE A 196 17.75 7.89 9.07
C ILE A 196 19.05 8.41 9.66
N MET A 197 20.07 7.54 9.72
CA MET A 197 21.44 7.88 10.11
C MET A 197 22.40 7.64 8.94
N PRO A 198 23.56 8.33 8.91
CA PRO A 198 24.55 8.16 7.84
C PRO A 198 25.09 6.74 7.75
N TRP A 199 25.23 6.23 6.53
CA TRP A 199 25.91 4.96 6.24
C TRP A 199 27.34 4.92 6.83
N ASP A 200 28.07 6.04 6.75
CA ASP A 200 29.42 6.15 7.31
C ASP A 200 29.45 5.94 8.82
N LYS A 201 28.37 6.36 9.53
CA LYS A 201 28.23 6.06 10.95
C LYS A 201 28.12 4.57 11.17
N TYR A 202 27.31 3.86 10.37
CA TYR A 202 27.16 2.40 10.46
C TYR A 202 28.49 1.67 10.28
N VAL A 203 29.27 2.08 9.28
CA VAL A 203 30.61 1.56 9.04
C VAL A 203 31.55 1.88 10.21
N SER A 204 31.50 3.07 10.77
CA SER A 204 32.43 3.50 11.83
C SER A 204 32.21 2.79 13.18
N VAL A 205 30.98 2.45 13.50
CA VAL A 205 30.63 1.80 14.78
C VAL A 205 30.60 0.27 14.69
N ASN A 206 30.74 -0.31 13.49
CA ASN A 206 30.74 -1.74 13.26
C ASN A 206 32.03 -2.19 12.51
N GLU A 207 33.00 -2.66 13.24
CA GLU A 207 34.29 -3.08 12.67
C GLU A 207 34.16 -4.17 11.59
N TRP A 208 33.21 -5.10 11.74
CA TRP A 208 32.97 -6.13 10.76
C TRP A 208 32.51 -5.58 9.39
N ILE A 209 31.76 -4.47 9.38
CA ILE A 209 31.33 -3.79 8.16
C ILE A 209 32.51 -3.12 7.47
N LYS A 210 33.37 -2.47 8.27
CA LYS A 210 34.60 -1.89 7.76
C LYS A 210 35.47 -2.94 7.06
N ASN A 211 35.60 -4.12 7.68
CA ASN A 211 36.36 -5.24 7.14
C ASN A 211 35.65 -5.95 5.96
N ALA A 212 34.37 -5.63 5.69
CA ALA A 212 33.61 -6.21 4.55
C ALA A 212 33.83 -5.46 3.23
N GLU A 213 34.72 -4.47 3.17
CA GLU A 213 34.92 -3.64 1.98
C GLU A 213 35.28 -4.42 0.72
N ASP A 214 36.06 -5.52 0.87
CA ASP A 214 36.46 -6.39 -0.24
C ASP A 214 35.82 -7.81 -0.19
N GLN A 215 34.82 -8.01 0.67
CA GLN A 215 34.19 -9.32 0.88
C GLN A 215 33.00 -9.53 -0.04
N TRP A 216 33.22 -9.99 -1.25
CA TRP A 216 32.18 -10.30 -2.24
C TRP A 216 31.20 -11.42 -1.83
N GLY A 217 31.56 -12.28 -0.90
CA GLY A 217 30.72 -13.34 -0.35
C GLY A 217 29.84 -12.89 0.82
N ASN A 218 30.08 -11.70 1.39
CA ASN A 218 29.35 -11.17 2.54
C ASN A 218 28.12 -10.37 2.08
N ASN A 219 27.01 -11.06 1.84
CA ASN A 219 25.75 -10.47 1.38
C ASN A 219 24.91 -10.02 2.60
N SER A 220 25.23 -8.86 3.18
CA SER A 220 24.63 -8.37 4.43
C SER A 220 23.94 -7.03 4.31
N PHE A 221 23.93 -6.43 3.13
CA PHE A 221 23.47 -5.06 2.91
C PHE A 221 22.40 -4.99 1.82
N GLN A 222 21.75 -3.83 1.73
CA GLN A 222 20.78 -3.50 0.70
C GLN A 222 21.30 -2.35 -0.16
N MET A 223 20.87 -2.29 -1.41
CA MET A 223 21.14 -1.17 -2.30
C MET A 223 19.87 -0.79 -3.05
N PHE A 224 19.54 0.47 -2.96
CA PHE A 224 18.44 1.08 -3.69
C PHE A 224 18.98 2.02 -4.75
N VAL A 225 18.32 2.06 -5.89
CA VAL A 225 18.74 2.91 -7.02
C VAL A 225 17.53 3.60 -7.63
N GLN A 226 17.75 4.80 -8.15
CA GLN A 226 16.86 5.43 -9.12
C GLN A 226 17.56 5.40 -10.48
N ILE A 227 16.92 4.81 -11.48
CA ILE A 227 17.49 4.80 -12.83
C ILE A 227 17.41 6.18 -13.47
N ALA A 228 18.38 6.49 -14.34
CA ALA A 228 18.41 7.73 -15.11
C ALA A 228 17.28 7.76 -16.16
N ASP A 229 16.83 8.96 -16.54
CA ASP A 229 15.71 9.19 -17.48
C ASP A 229 15.91 8.58 -18.87
N ASN A 230 17.14 8.37 -19.27
CA ASN A 230 17.52 7.90 -20.60
C ASN A 230 17.66 6.36 -20.71
N THR A 231 17.23 5.61 -19.67
CA THR A 231 17.35 4.15 -19.65
C THR A 231 16.09 3.47 -19.13
N THR A 232 16.04 2.14 -19.15
CA THR A 232 14.94 1.32 -18.61
C THR A 232 15.46 0.27 -17.65
N MET A 233 14.57 -0.25 -16.78
CA MET A 233 14.91 -1.31 -15.81
C MET A 233 15.53 -2.55 -16.49
N GLU A 234 15.00 -2.96 -17.63
CA GLU A 234 15.47 -4.10 -18.41
C GLU A 234 16.86 -3.84 -19.00
N SER A 235 17.09 -2.63 -19.53
CA SER A 235 18.38 -2.24 -20.10
C SER A 235 19.46 -2.23 -19.04
N VAL A 236 19.19 -1.64 -17.88
CA VAL A 236 20.14 -1.61 -16.76
C VAL A 236 20.38 -3.02 -16.21
N THR A 237 19.31 -3.80 -16.00
CA THR A 237 19.43 -5.20 -15.56
C THR A 237 20.36 -6.00 -16.47
N SER A 238 20.21 -5.86 -17.80
CA SER A 238 21.07 -6.57 -18.76
C SER A 238 22.54 -6.17 -18.65
N LYS A 239 22.83 -4.91 -18.34
CA LYS A 239 24.21 -4.41 -18.16
C LYS A 239 24.84 -4.89 -16.86
N ILE A 240 24.08 -4.99 -15.77
CA ILE A 240 24.58 -5.36 -14.44
C ILE A 240 24.56 -6.86 -14.15
N LEU A 241 23.87 -7.65 -14.98
CA LEU A 241 23.57 -9.08 -14.76
C LEU A 241 24.78 -9.87 -14.27
N GLU A 242 25.92 -9.70 -14.90
CA GLU A 242 27.14 -10.49 -14.64
C GLU A 242 28.24 -9.72 -13.90
N VAL A 243 27.97 -8.52 -13.39
CA VAL A 243 29.00 -7.67 -12.76
C VAL A 243 29.70 -8.41 -11.63
N LYS A 244 28.94 -9.05 -10.76
CA LYS A 244 29.50 -9.80 -9.63
C LYS A 244 30.36 -10.97 -10.08
N GLN A 245 29.99 -11.69 -11.15
CA GLN A 245 30.75 -12.78 -11.71
C GLN A 245 32.05 -12.31 -12.38
N LYS A 246 32.05 -11.14 -13.02
CA LYS A 246 33.23 -10.56 -13.66
C LYS A 246 34.28 -10.10 -12.66
N LEU A 247 33.85 -9.64 -11.50
CA LEU A 247 34.71 -9.07 -10.47
C LEU A 247 35.14 -10.06 -9.39
N ASN A 248 34.46 -11.21 -9.28
CA ASN A 248 34.80 -12.23 -8.27
C ASN A 248 34.57 -13.65 -8.78
N GLU A 249 35.64 -14.46 -8.72
CA GLU A 249 35.64 -15.85 -9.24
C GLU A 249 34.65 -16.75 -8.49
N ASN A 250 34.55 -16.64 -7.15
CA ASN A 250 33.63 -17.44 -6.36
C ASN A 250 32.16 -17.12 -6.76
N SER A 251 31.87 -15.86 -7.12
CA SER A 251 30.53 -15.47 -7.59
C SER A 251 30.17 -16.11 -8.94
N ARG A 252 31.17 -16.46 -9.74
CA ARG A 252 30.98 -17.19 -11.01
C ARG A 252 30.62 -18.65 -10.75
N GLU A 253 31.24 -19.30 -9.76
CA GLU A 253 30.91 -20.67 -9.35
C GLU A 253 29.46 -20.82 -8.93
N PHE A 254 28.92 -19.83 -8.22
CA PHE A 254 27.51 -19.81 -7.79
C PHE A 254 26.55 -19.16 -8.81
N ASN A 255 27.00 -18.89 -10.02
CA ASN A 255 26.22 -18.22 -11.07
C ASN A 255 25.48 -16.98 -10.53
N ALA A 256 26.19 -16.12 -9.77
CA ALA A 256 25.59 -14.94 -9.15
C ALA A 256 25.16 -13.93 -10.21
N GLN A 257 23.88 -13.68 -10.35
CA GLN A 257 23.28 -12.74 -11.29
C GLN A 257 22.61 -11.59 -10.53
N LEU A 258 22.85 -10.37 -10.98
CA LEU A 258 22.25 -9.16 -10.40
C LEU A 258 21.13 -8.66 -11.31
N PHE A 259 20.06 -8.13 -10.71
CA PHE A 259 18.99 -7.49 -11.45
C PHE A 259 18.31 -6.40 -10.63
N LEU A 260 17.63 -5.50 -11.33
CA LEU A 260 16.78 -4.49 -10.71
C LEU A 260 15.43 -5.09 -10.38
N PHE A 261 15.02 -4.98 -9.13
CA PHE A 261 13.68 -5.34 -8.69
C PHE A 261 12.86 -4.05 -8.47
N PRO A 262 11.90 -3.73 -9.37
CA PRO A 262 11.17 -2.46 -9.34
C PRO A 262 10.37 -2.25 -8.05
N MET A 263 10.28 -1.02 -7.56
CA MET A 263 9.52 -0.66 -6.35
C MET A 263 8.03 -1.03 -6.44
N GLU A 264 7.47 -1.00 -7.64
CA GLU A 264 6.08 -1.41 -7.90
C GLU A 264 5.80 -2.88 -7.53
N ASP A 265 6.83 -3.74 -7.58
CA ASP A 265 6.71 -5.16 -7.31
C ASP A 265 7.06 -5.56 -5.86
N TRP A 266 7.68 -4.69 -5.07
CA TRP A 266 8.19 -5.03 -3.74
C TRP A 266 7.14 -5.61 -2.82
N HIS A 267 5.95 -5.00 -2.80
CA HIS A 267 4.89 -5.45 -1.90
C HIS A 267 4.13 -6.67 -2.42
N LEU A 268 3.78 -6.65 -3.70
CA LEU A 268 2.83 -7.62 -4.25
C LEU A 268 3.48 -8.83 -4.91
N ARG A 269 4.72 -8.71 -5.41
CA ARG A 269 5.35 -9.73 -6.26
C ARG A 269 6.75 -10.15 -5.79
N SER A 270 7.00 -10.12 -4.48
CA SER A 270 8.31 -10.38 -3.86
C SER A 270 8.67 -11.88 -3.69
N SER A 271 7.85 -12.81 -4.16
CA SER A 271 8.17 -14.24 -4.10
C SER A 271 8.94 -14.69 -5.32
N PHE A 272 10.01 -15.47 -5.09
CA PHE A 272 10.85 -16.04 -6.14
C PHE A 272 10.96 -17.56 -5.95
N GLU A 273 10.93 -18.31 -7.07
CA GLU A 273 11.14 -19.74 -7.12
C GLU A 273 12.15 -20.05 -8.24
N ASN A 274 13.26 -20.71 -7.89
CA ASN A 274 14.34 -21.05 -8.83
C ASN A 274 14.82 -19.85 -9.69
N GLY A 275 15.03 -18.70 -9.04
CA GLY A 275 15.53 -17.50 -9.70
C GLY A 275 14.48 -16.69 -10.48
N LYS A 276 13.24 -17.15 -10.56
CA LYS A 276 12.14 -16.48 -11.30
C LYS A 276 11.11 -15.92 -10.35
N GLN A 277 10.56 -14.77 -10.67
CA GLN A 277 9.43 -14.19 -9.94
C GLN A 277 8.22 -15.12 -10.02
N ALA A 278 7.72 -15.58 -8.88
CA ALA A 278 6.63 -16.55 -8.72
C ALA A 278 5.36 -15.92 -8.09
N GLY A 279 5.25 -14.61 -8.18
CA GLY A 279 4.12 -13.86 -7.61
C GLY A 279 4.39 -13.37 -6.19
N GLY A 280 3.48 -13.63 -5.26
CA GLY A 280 3.55 -13.14 -3.89
C GLY A 280 2.16 -12.80 -3.35
N ARG A 281 2.04 -11.66 -2.67
CA ARG A 281 0.76 -11.18 -2.10
C ARG A 281 -0.30 -10.89 -3.14
N ILE A 282 0.06 -10.64 -4.40
CA ILE A 282 -0.87 -10.40 -5.52
C ILE A 282 -1.93 -11.50 -5.66
N LYS A 283 -1.59 -12.75 -5.32
CA LYS A 283 -2.55 -13.87 -5.32
C LYS A 283 -3.71 -13.65 -4.33
N TYR A 284 -3.46 -13.00 -3.19
CA TYR A 284 -4.51 -12.69 -2.22
C TYR A 284 -5.39 -11.54 -2.70
N VAL A 285 -4.83 -10.56 -3.40
CA VAL A 285 -5.59 -9.47 -4.03
C VAL A 285 -6.61 -10.03 -5.01
N TRP A 286 -6.18 -10.95 -5.89
CA TRP A 286 -7.09 -11.64 -6.81
C TRP A 286 -8.11 -12.52 -6.08
N LEU A 287 -7.67 -13.30 -5.09
CA LEU A 287 -8.55 -14.17 -4.32
C LEU A 287 -9.67 -13.39 -3.64
N PHE A 288 -9.32 -12.37 -2.87
CA PHE A 288 -10.31 -11.55 -2.16
C PHE A 288 -11.15 -10.72 -3.11
N GLY A 289 -10.60 -10.21 -4.22
CA GLY A 289 -11.36 -9.54 -5.26
C GLY A 289 -12.44 -10.42 -5.87
N ILE A 290 -12.12 -11.68 -6.17
CA ILE A 290 -13.06 -12.67 -6.67
C ILE A 290 -14.13 -13.00 -5.61
N ILE A 291 -13.74 -13.21 -4.35
CA ILE A 291 -14.65 -13.47 -3.22
C ILE A 291 -15.61 -12.29 -3.05
N GLY A 292 -15.10 -11.04 -3.04
CA GLY A 292 -15.93 -9.85 -2.96
C GLY A 292 -16.95 -9.75 -4.09
N GLY A 293 -16.50 -10.04 -5.32
CA GLY A 293 -17.39 -10.12 -6.49
C GLY A 293 -18.50 -11.17 -6.35
N PHE A 294 -18.19 -12.37 -5.86
CA PHE A 294 -19.19 -13.40 -5.62
C PHE A 294 -20.15 -13.03 -4.49
N VAL A 295 -19.69 -12.47 -3.38
CA VAL A 295 -20.55 -12.01 -2.28
C VAL A 295 -21.54 -10.98 -2.79
N LEU A 296 -21.07 -10.02 -3.59
CA LEU A 296 -21.92 -9.00 -4.19
C LEU A 296 -22.94 -9.60 -5.15
N LEU A 297 -22.49 -10.51 -6.02
CA LEU A 297 -23.37 -11.21 -6.97
C LEU A 297 -24.49 -11.98 -6.23
N LEU A 298 -24.14 -12.72 -5.18
CA LEU A 298 -25.12 -13.44 -4.36
C LEU A 298 -26.11 -12.51 -3.68
N ALA A 299 -25.64 -11.37 -3.15
CA ALA A 299 -26.52 -10.36 -2.56
C ALA A 299 -27.49 -9.76 -3.59
N CYS A 300 -27.01 -9.47 -4.80
CA CYS A 300 -27.84 -8.97 -5.91
C CYS A 300 -28.86 -10.04 -6.38
N ILE A 301 -28.46 -11.30 -6.54
CA ILE A 301 -29.36 -12.40 -6.91
C ILE A 301 -30.46 -12.59 -5.85
N ASN A 302 -30.08 -12.59 -4.57
CA ASN A 302 -31.05 -12.69 -3.48
C ASN A 302 -32.05 -11.51 -3.51
N PHE A 303 -31.54 -10.29 -3.71
CA PHE A 303 -32.36 -9.09 -3.85
C PHE A 303 -33.33 -9.20 -5.03
N MET A 304 -32.85 -9.63 -6.21
CA MET A 304 -33.67 -9.83 -7.40
C MET A 304 -34.76 -10.88 -7.17
N ASN A 305 -34.41 -12.04 -6.60
CA ASN A 305 -35.37 -13.14 -6.34
C ASN A 305 -36.50 -12.65 -5.41
N LEU A 306 -36.16 -11.95 -4.36
CA LEU A 306 -37.15 -11.42 -3.42
C LEU A 306 -38.01 -10.29 -4.04
N SER A 307 -37.40 -9.46 -4.90
CA SER A 307 -38.12 -8.41 -5.66
C SER A 307 -39.07 -9.01 -6.67
N THR A 308 -38.66 -10.03 -7.41
CA THR A 308 -39.49 -10.75 -8.38
C THR A 308 -40.68 -11.50 -7.73
N ALA A 309 -40.44 -12.21 -6.62
CA ALA A 309 -41.50 -12.87 -5.87
C ALA A 309 -42.58 -11.90 -5.36
N ARG A 310 -42.20 -10.65 -5.09
CA ARG A 310 -43.13 -9.58 -4.71
C ARG A 310 -43.90 -9.02 -5.90
N SER A 311 -43.28 -8.96 -7.10
CA SER A 311 -43.94 -8.45 -8.31
C SER A 311 -45.13 -9.30 -8.74
N GLU A 312 -45.11 -10.60 -8.47
CA GLU A 312 -46.23 -11.50 -8.71
C GLU A 312 -47.47 -11.10 -7.88
N LYS A 313 -47.29 -10.74 -6.60
CA LYS A 313 -48.37 -10.22 -5.76
C LYS A 313 -48.89 -8.85 -6.24
N ARG A 314 -48.07 -8.08 -6.92
CA ARG A 314 -48.41 -6.75 -7.48
C ARG A 314 -49.06 -6.83 -8.87
N ALA A 315 -49.05 -8.00 -9.54
CA ALA A 315 -49.67 -8.15 -10.85
C ALA A 315 -51.14 -7.70 -10.85
N LYS A 316 -51.87 -7.99 -9.77
CA LYS A 316 -53.25 -7.53 -9.57
C LYS A 316 -53.38 -6.00 -9.50
N GLU A 317 -52.45 -5.33 -8.80
CA GLU A 317 -52.39 -3.91 -8.69
C GLU A 317 -52.05 -3.20 -10.02
N VAL A 318 -51.08 -3.79 -10.77
CA VAL A 318 -50.73 -3.36 -12.13
C VAL A 318 -51.89 -3.51 -13.08
N GLY A 319 -52.64 -4.64 -13.01
CA GLY A 319 -53.85 -4.88 -13.80
C GLY A 319 -54.90 -3.82 -13.55
N ILE A 320 -55.20 -3.50 -12.27
CA ILE A 320 -56.18 -2.46 -11.90
C ILE A 320 -55.73 -1.09 -12.41
N ARG A 321 -54.47 -0.72 -12.25
CA ARG A 321 -53.97 0.58 -12.70
C ARG A 321 -54.00 0.71 -14.24
N LYS A 322 -53.71 -0.38 -14.95
CA LYS A 322 -53.76 -0.42 -16.40
C LYS A 322 -55.22 -0.27 -16.90
N SER A 323 -56.19 -0.86 -16.21
CA SER A 323 -57.61 -0.69 -16.54
C SER A 323 -58.16 0.70 -16.27
N ILE A 324 -57.52 1.46 -15.35
CA ILE A 324 -57.84 2.85 -15.06
C ILE A 324 -57.09 3.84 -15.97
N GLY A 325 -56.28 3.37 -16.94
CA GLY A 325 -55.63 4.17 -17.97
C GLY A 325 -54.17 4.58 -17.70
N SER A 326 -53.47 3.95 -16.73
CA SER A 326 -52.03 4.21 -16.51
C SER A 326 -51.20 3.74 -17.69
N GLN A 327 -50.27 4.60 -18.16
CA GLN A 327 -49.33 4.32 -19.23
C GLN A 327 -48.24 3.36 -18.75
N ARG A 328 -47.79 2.45 -19.64
CA ARG A 328 -46.73 1.48 -19.37
C ARG A 328 -45.42 2.13 -18.86
N SER A 329 -45.03 3.28 -19.45
CA SER A 329 -43.85 4.05 -19.06
C SER A 329 -43.92 4.57 -17.62
N GLN A 330 -45.12 4.98 -17.16
CA GLN A 330 -45.32 5.47 -15.79
C GLN A 330 -45.10 4.34 -14.76
N LEU A 331 -45.59 3.14 -15.07
CA LEU A 331 -45.41 1.96 -14.21
C LEU A 331 -43.94 1.52 -14.15
N ILE A 332 -43.26 1.49 -15.29
CA ILE A 332 -41.81 1.13 -15.36
C ILE A 332 -41.00 2.16 -14.53
N ASN A 333 -41.20 3.45 -14.76
CA ASN A 333 -40.47 4.50 -14.04
C ASN A 333 -40.75 4.46 -12.54
N GLN A 334 -41.94 4.08 -12.13
CA GLN A 334 -42.28 3.91 -10.72
C GLN A 334 -41.52 2.72 -10.10
N PHE A 335 -41.51 1.55 -10.76
CA PHE A 335 -40.80 0.37 -10.24
C PHE A 335 -39.29 0.59 -10.19
N LEU A 336 -38.72 1.16 -11.25
CA LEU A 336 -37.29 1.51 -11.28
C LEU A 336 -36.94 2.52 -10.16
N GLY A 337 -37.82 3.52 -9.94
CA GLY A 337 -37.62 4.47 -8.86
C GLY A 337 -37.70 3.81 -7.46
N GLU A 338 -38.63 2.85 -7.26
CA GLU A 338 -38.70 2.09 -6.01
C GLU A 338 -37.43 1.25 -5.81
N SER A 339 -36.96 0.50 -6.85
CA SER A 339 -35.72 -0.29 -6.78
C SER A 339 -34.51 0.59 -6.49
N PHE A 340 -34.38 1.72 -7.18
CA PHE A 340 -33.28 2.68 -6.95
C PHE A 340 -33.26 3.19 -5.51
N LEU A 341 -34.41 3.56 -4.94
CA LEU A 341 -34.52 4.01 -3.56
C LEU A 341 -34.13 2.90 -2.56
N VAL A 342 -34.57 1.66 -2.79
CA VAL A 342 -34.24 0.53 -1.92
C VAL A 342 -32.74 0.23 -1.96
N VAL A 343 -32.14 0.20 -3.15
CA VAL A 343 -30.70 -0.05 -3.33
C VAL A 343 -29.88 1.08 -2.73
N SER A 344 -30.29 2.35 -2.94
CA SER A 344 -29.61 3.51 -2.33
C SER A 344 -29.68 3.48 -0.81
N PHE A 345 -30.81 3.06 -0.25
CA PHE A 345 -30.95 2.92 1.19
C PHE A 345 -30.10 1.77 1.74
N ALA A 346 -30.06 0.63 1.05
CA ALA A 346 -29.17 -0.48 1.39
C ALA A 346 -27.68 -0.06 1.32
N PHE A 347 -27.31 0.72 0.31
CA PHE A 347 -25.96 1.26 0.20
C PHE A 347 -25.61 2.22 1.33
N ALA A 348 -26.52 3.11 1.72
CA ALA A 348 -26.30 4.00 2.88
C ALA A 348 -26.07 3.19 4.17
N ILE A 349 -26.84 2.12 4.39
CA ILE A 349 -26.63 1.21 5.54
C ILE A 349 -25.28 0.50 5.40
N ALA A 350 -24.90 0.04 4.21
CA ALA A 350 -23.61 -0.58 3.96
C ALA A 350 -22.45 0.34 4.33
N VAL A 351 -22.50 1.60 3.91
CA VAL A 351 -21.49 2.62 4.29
C VAL A 351 -21.42 2.79 5.81
N LEU A 352 -22.56 2.85 6.50
CA LEU A 352 -22.59 2.95 7.97
C LEU A 352 -21.94 1.72 8.63
N ILE A 353 -22.22 0.51 8.14
CA ILE A 353 -21.61 -0.73 8.62
C ILE A 353 -20.09 -0.68 8.40
N VAL A 354 -19.64 -0.29 7.20
CA VAL A 354 -18.21 -0.18 6.87
C VAL A 354 -17.52 0.78 7.83
N VAL A 355 -18.03 2.01 7.97
CA VAL A 355 -17.44 3.03 8.84
C VAL A 355 -17.38 2.55 10.30
N ALA A 356 -18.43 1.89 10.79
CA ALA A 356 -18.47 1.37 12.15
C ALA A 356 -17.52 0.20 12.38
N SER A 357 -17.25 -0.63 11.35
CA SER A 357 -16.40 -1.82 11.44
C SER A 357 -14.94 -1.56 11.07
N LEU A 358 -14.63 -0.42 10.43
CA LEU A 358 -13.32 -0.15 9.83
C LEU A 358 -12.19 -0.16 10.85
N ASN A 359 -12.38 0.39 12.06
CA ASN A 359 -11.38 0.34 13.13
C ASN A 359 -11.08 -1.09 13.57
N GLY A 360 -12.12 -1.92 13.72
CA GLY A 360 -11.95 -3.34 14.04
C GLY A 360 -11.23 -4.11 12.94
N PHE A 361 -11.56 -3.80 11.68
CA PHE A 361 -10.90 -4.38 10.52
C PHE A 361 -9.42 -3.96 10.46
N ASN A 362 -9.11 -2.68 10.64
CA ASN A 362 -7.75 -2.16 10.63
C ASN A 362 -6.87 -2.84 11.71
N ASN A 363 -7.40 -2.99 12.92
CA ASN A 363 -6.69 -3.69 14.00
C ASN A 363 -6.41 -5.16 13.65
N LEU A 364 -7.37 -5.86 13.02
CA LEU A 364 -7.23 -7.25 12.63
C LEU A 364 -6.26 -7.43 11.45
N ALA A 365 -6.39 -6.58 10.43
CA ALA A 365 -5.61 -6.63 9.20
C ALA A 365 -4.24 -5.94 9.33
N ARG A 366 -3.97 -5.25 10.44
CA ARG A 366 -2.81 -4.37 10.64
C ARG A 366 -2.69 -3.36 9.51
N LYS A 367 -3.73 -2.55 9.33
CA LYS A 367 -3.85 -1.53 8.29
C LYS A 367 -4.36 -0.22 8.88
N GLU A 368 -4.20 0.87 8.13
CA GLU A 368 -4.72 2.20 8.45
C GLU A 368 -5.64 2.72 7.34
N ILE A 369 -6.52 1.85 6.87
CA ILE A 369 -7.48 2.17 5.80
C ILE A 369 -8.50 3.17 6.32
N SER A 370 -8.68 4.26 5.60
CA SER A 370 -9.72 5.25 5.84
C SER A 370 -10.83 5.19 4.79
N PHE A 371 -12.05 5.59 5.17
CA PHE A 371 -13.14 5.64 4.20
C PHE A 371 -12.95 6.84 3.25
N PRO A 372 -13.04 6.65 1.92
CA PRO A 372 -12.65 7.65 0.92
C PRO A 372 -13.73 8.72 0.68
N TRP A 373 -14.10 9.50 1.72
CA TRP A 373 -15.15 10.51 1.65
C TRP A 373 -14.94 11.54 0.54
N GLY A 374 -13.70 11.94 0.28
CA GLY A 374 -13.34 12.95 -0.71
C GLY A 374 -13.13 12.42 -2.14
N SER A 375 -13.22 11.10 -2.36
CA SER A 375 -12.93 10.50 -3.67
C SER A 375 -14.13 10.58 -4.60
N LEU A 376 -14.07 11.43 -5.62
CA LEU A 376 -15.08 11.51 -6.69
C LEU A 376 -15.19 10.19 -7.48
N ALA A 377 -14.06 9.49 -7.67
CA ALA A 377 -14.03 8.19 -8.35
C ALA A 377 -14.84 7.15 -7.57
N PHE A 378 -14.66 7.07 -6.24
CA PHE A 378 -15.42 6.17 -5.37
C PHE A 378 -16.93 6.42 -5.49
N TRP A 379 -17.37 7.66 -5.37
CA TRP A 379 -18.79 8.01 -5.47
C TRP A 379 -19.35 7.79 -6.88
N GLY A 380 -18.55 8.03 -7.93
CA GLY A 380 -18.92 7.74 -9.31
C GLY A 380 -19.15 6.26 -9.55
N VAL A 381 -18.23 5.40 -9.13
CA VAL A 381 -18.37 3.94 -9.22
C VAL A 381 -19.56 3.45 -8.39
N SER A 382 -19.76 3.99 -7.18
CA SER A 382 -20.91 3.65 -6.32
C SER A 382 -22.24 4.01 -6.98
N LEU A 383 -22.34 5.16 -7.64
CA LEU A 383 -23.56 5.56 -8.35
C LEU A 383 -23.87 4.63 -9.53
N VAL A 384 -22.85 4.27 -10.32
CA VAL A 384 -22.98 3.31 -11.41
C VAL A 384 -23.46 1.96 -10.86
N PHE A 385 -22.84 1.48 -9.79
CA PHE A 385 -23.21 0.23 -9.14
C PHE A 385 -24.69 0.25 -8.66
N ILE A 386 -25.11 1.31 -7.93
CA ILE A 386 -26.50 1.48 -7.46
C ILE A 386 -27.47 1.44 -8.65
N THR A 387 -27.14 2.16 -9.74
CA THR A 387 -27.99 2.23 -10.93
C THR A 387 -28.11 0.87 -11.61
N VAL A 388 -27.00 0.15 -11.82
CA VAL A 388 -27.01 -1.17 -12.44
C VAL A 388 -27.81 -2.18 -11.59
N THR A 389 -27.58 -2.19 -10.27
CA THR A 389 -28.31 -3.07 -9.36
C THR A 389 -29.81 -2.77 -9.37
N ALA A 390 -30.20 -1.49 -9.40
CA ALA A 390 -31.60 -1.09 -9.45
C ALA A 390 -32.28 -1.44 -10.79
N LEU A 391 -31.54 -1.42 -11.90
CA LEU A 391 -32.04 -1.81 -13.23
C LEU A 391 -32.23 -3.33 -13.38
N LEU A 392 -31.39 -4.12 -12.69
CA LEU A 392 -31.47 -5.60 -12.71
C LEU A 392 -32.55 -6.15 -11.77
N ALA A 393 -33.06 -5.35 -10.84
CA ALA A 393 -34.08 -5.71 -9.83
C ALA A 393 -35.52 -5.48 -10.28
#